data_56e37df05ca02ac3f2039f89fe7cf8b6
#
_entry.id   56e37df05ca02ac3f2039f89fe7cf8b6
#
_cell.length_a   1.000
_cell.length_b   1.000
_cell.length_c   1.000
_cell.angle_alpha   90.00
_cell.angle_beta   90.00
_cell.angle_gamma   90.00
#
_symmetry.space_group_name_H-M   'P 1'
#
loop_
_entity.id
_entity.type
_entity.pdbx_description
1 polymer ?
#
loop_
_entity_poly.entity_id
_entity_poly.type
_entity_poly.pdbx_seq_one_letter_code
_entity_poly.pdbx_strand_id
1 'polypeptide(L)'
;MAKLSKVDIAILTVLRDDAKLTNEQIGQRVGRSGSAVSRRVAELEKDGTIAGYRAEIDAQQVGLLTVIFKLVNLHGHSRDLTDPFEAALQSWPNVIEWCRLEGHWDYLLKFLVTDTVQGDRLHDKLLALSMVKSAQGLRVLDKPRTKPLPLDGLGST
;
A
#
# COMPACT_ATOMS: atom_id res chain seq x y z
N MET A 1 -11.85 16.95 5.82
CA MET A 1 -10.38 16.87 5.69
C MET A 1 -9.77 18.04 6.42
N ALA A 2 -8.83 17.81 7.33
CA ALA A 2 -8.10 18.90 7.97
C ALA A 2 -7.22 19.61 6.92
N LYS A 3 -7.23 20.95 6.94
CA LYS A 3 -6.40 21.75 6.03
C LYS A 3 -4.96 21.69 6.51
N LEU A 4 -4.08 21.02 5.78
CA LEU A 4 -2.67 20.91 6.10
C LEU A 4 -1.96 22.24 5.88
N SER A 5 -1.20 22.71 6.87
CA SER A 5 -0.35 23.90 6.75
C SER A 5 0.94 23.60 5.98
N LYS A 6 1.64 24.62 5.53
CA LYS A 6 2.98 24.46 4.92
C LYS A 6 3.97 23.75 5.83
N VAL A 7 3.85 23.98 7.15
CA VAL A 7 4.70 23.31 8.16
C VAL A 7 4.36 21.84 8.26
N ASP A 8 3.09 21.47 8.16
CA ASP A 8 2.67 20.06 8.16
C ASP A 8 3.23 19.32 6.95
N ILE A 9 3.12 19.91 5.77
CA ILE A 9 3.70 19.34 4.54
C ILE A 9 5.21 19.17 4.67
N ALA A 10 5.91 20.15 5.25
CA ALA A 10 7.35 20.06 5.48
C ALA A 10 7.70 18.92 6.45
N ILE A 11 6.97 18.78 7.57
CA ILE A 11 7.14 17.68 8.53
C ILE A 11 6.87 16.33 7.86
N LEU A 12 5.75 16.20 7.14
CA LEU A 12 5.37 14.98 6.44
C LEU A 12 6.39 14.60 5.37
N THR A 13 6.95 15.58 4.66
CA THR A 13 8.01 15.32 3.65
C THR A 13 9.26 14.75 4.31
N VAL A 14 9.70 15.32 5.44
CA VAL A 14 10.87 14.81 6.17
C VAL A 14 10.61 13.40 6.71
N LEU A 15 9.44 13.14 7.31
CA LEU A 15 9.06 11.83 7.84
C LEU A 15 8.87 10.77 6.74
N ARG A 16 8.37 11.16 5.58
CA ARG A 16 8.25 10.29 4.41
C ARG A 16 9.61 9.78 3.95
N ASP A 17 10.63 10.64 3.98
CA ASP A 17 11.97 10.32 3.51
C ASP A 17 12.80 9.59 4.57
N ASP A 18 12.63 9.94 5.86
CA ASP A 18 13.26 9.24 6.99
C ASP A 18 12.40 9.34 8.27
N ALA A 19 11.67 8.28 8.55
CA ALA A 19 10.81 8.17 9.72
C ALA A 19 11.58 7.89 11.04
N LYS A 20 12.91 7.72 11.01
CA LYS A 20 13.73 7.48 12.21
C LYS A 20 14.27 8.74 12.85
N LEU A 21 14.06 9.90 12.23
CA LEU A 21 14.54 11.18 12.75
C LEU A 21 13.84 11.55 14.06
N THR A 22 14.60 12.11 14.99
CA THR A 22 14.02 12.67 16.21
C THR A 22 13.25 13.96 15.91
N ASN A 23 12.35 14.35 16.79
CA ASN A 23 11.59 15.61 16.65
C ASN A 23 12.50 16.83 16.60
N GLU A 24 13.66 16.81 17.28
CA GLU A 24 14.69 17.85 17.22
C GLU A 24 15.32 17.93 15.84
N GLN A 25 15.66 16.78 15.24
CA GLN A 25 16.24 16.71 13.90
C GLN A 25 15.24 17.16 12.82
N ILE A 26 13.97 16.78 12.97
CA ILE A 26 12.89 17.26 12.09
C ILE A 26 12.75 18.78 12.27
N GLY A 27 12.74 19.25 13.51
CA GLY A 27 12.61 20.67 13.84
C GLY A 27 13.69 21.53 13.19
N GLN A 28 14.94 21.07 13.21
CA GLN A 28 16.06 21.73 12.53
C GLN A 28 15.83 21.86 11.02
N ARG A 29 15.24 20.83 10.38
CA ARG A 29 14.98 20.84 8.93
C ARG A 29 13.81 21.73 8.52
N VAL A 30 12.80 21.86 9.40
CA VAL A 30 11.57 22.61 9.10
C VAL A 30 11.51 24.00 9.77
N GLY A 31 12.59 24.41 10.47
CA GLY A 31 12.67 25.71 11.16
C GLY A 31 11.71 25.82 12.35
N ARG A 32 11.57 24.75 13.15
CA ARG A 32 10.71 24.69 14.34
C ARG A 32 11.44 24.04 15.51
N SER A 33 10.95 24.27 16.74
CA SER A 33 11.46 23.55 17.91
C SER A 33 11.00 22.09 17.90
N GLY A 34 11.79 21.18 18.50
CA GLY A 34 11.42 19.76 18.63
C GLY A 34 10.09 19.56 19.36
N SER A 35 9.79 20.38 20.37
CA SER A 35 8.50 20.33 21.08
C SER A 35 7.32 20.75 20.20
N ALA A 36 7.50 21.75 19.33
CA ALA A 36 6.46 22.13 18.36
C ALA A 36 6.22 21.04 17.32
N VAL A 37 7.29 20.39 16.84
CA VAL A 37 7.19 19.23 15.94
C VAL A 37 6.49 18.07 16.63
N SER A 38 6.90 17.71 17.85
CA SER A 38 6.28 16.61 18.61
C SER A 38 4.77 16.79 18.76
N ARG A 39 4.33 17.99 19.15
CA ARG A 39 2.90 18.28 19.26
C ARG A 39 2.19 18.12 17.91
N ARG A 40 2.81 18.63 16.83
CA ARG A 40 2.17 18.58 15.50
C ARG A 40 2.11 17.18 14.92
N VAL A 41 3.17 16.38 15.11
CA VAL A 41 3.18 14.95 14.71
C VAL A 41 2.07 14.20 15.44
N ALA A 42 1.93 14.38 16.77
CA ALA A 42 0.85 13.74 17.52
C ALA A 42 -0.56 14.14 17.04
N GLU A 43 -0.76 15.38 16.60
CA GLU A 43 -2.02 15.81 15.98
C GLU A 43 -2.26 15.11 14.62
N LEU A 44 -1.23 15.01 13.77
CA LEU A 44 -1.31 14.33 12.45
C LEU A 44 -1.52 12.82 12.58
N GLU A 45 -1.00 12.19 13.62
CA GLU A 45 -1.29 10.79 13.96
C GLU A 45 -2.73 10.62 14.45
N LYS A 46 -3.17 11.49 15.34
CA LYS A 46 -4.52 11.45 15.90
C LYS A 46 -5.62 11.63 14.85
N ASP A 47 -5.41 12.51 13.87
CA ASP A 47 -6.38 12.76 12.79
C ASP A 47 -6.25 11.77 11.63
N GLY A 48 -5.30 10.83 11.70
CA GLY A 48 -5.08 9.79 10.69
C GLY A 48 -4.32 10.25 9.44
N THR A 49 -3.82 11.49 9.41
CA THR A 49 -2.96 11.97 8.31
C THR A 49 -1.67 11.15 8.25
N ILE A 50 -1.08 10.83 9.41
CA ILE A 50 -0.04 9.81 9.55
C ILE A 50 -0.74 8.51 9.95
N ALA A 51 -0.89 7.59 9.01
CA ALA A 51 -1.54 6.30 9.24
C ALA A 51 -0.63 5.29 9.97
N GLY A 52 0.65 5.58 10.11
CA GLY A 52 1.62 4.72 10.78
C GLY A 52 3.02 4.80 10.17
N TYR A 53 3.94 4.05 10.78
CA TYR A 53 5.33 3.94 10.38
C TYR A 53 5.64 2.49 10.04
N ARG A 54 6.31 2.25 8.93
CA ARG A 54 6.65 0.89 8.48
C ARG A 54 8.09 0.85 7.98
N ALA A 55 8.78 -0.25 8.27
CA ALA A 55 10.05 -0.53 7.63
C ALA A 55 9.84 -0.92 6.17
N GLU A 56 10.61 -0.35 5.26
CA GLU A 56 10.69 -0.82 3.89
C GLU A 56 11.64 -2.03 3.85
N ILE A 57 11.09 -3.21 3.56
CA ILE A 57 11.84 -4.47 3.51
C ILE A 57 12.08 -4.81 2.05
N ASP A 58 13.34 -5.04 1.67
CA ASP A 58 13.66 -5.55 0.34
C ASP A 58 13.18 -7.01 0.23
N ALA A 59 12.14 -7.21 -0.56
CA ALA A 59 11.51 -8.52 -0.75
C ALA A 59 12.49 -9.57 -1.26
N GLN A 60 13.45 -9.19 -2.10
CA GLN A 60 14.46 -10.12 -2.63
C GLN A 60 15.40 -10.62 -1.54
N GLN A 61 15.75 -9.76 -0.55
CA GLN A 61 16.61 -10.16 0.57
C GLN A 61 15.95 -11.17 1.51
N VAL A 62 14.62 -11.25 1.50
CA VAL A 62 13.85 -12.23 2.29
C VAL A 62 13.31 -13.38 1.42
N GLY A 63 13.83 -13.54 0.19
CA GLY A 63 13.50 -14.67 -0.69
C GLY A 63 12.18 -14.57 -1.45
N LEU A 64 11.54 -13.39 -1.46
CA LEU A 64 10.32 -13.13 -2.22
C LEU A 64 10.69 -12.49 -3.57
N LEU A 65 10.89 -13.34 -4.58
CA LEU A 65 11.58 -12.96 -5.80
C LEU A 65 10.66 -12.51 -6.94
N THR A 66 9.38 -12.85 -6.88
CA THR A 66 8.47 -12.65 -8.01
C THR A 66 7.22 -11.89 -7.61
N VAL A 67 6.95 -10.81 -8.31
CA VAL A 67 5.68 -10.05 -8.22
C VAL A 67 4.78 -10.49 -9.37
N ILE A 68 3.55 -10.85 -9.05
CA ILE A 68 2.52 -11.19 -10.02
C ILE A 68 1.30 -10.33 -9.74
N PHE A 69 0.81 -9.63 -10.76
CA PHE A 69 -0.52 -9.04 -10.72
C PHE A 69 -1.54 -10.04 -11.24
N LYS A 70 -2.73 -10.05 -10.63
CA LYS A 70 -3.88 -10.81 -11.10
C LYS A 70 -5.04 -9.85 -11.32
N LEU A 71 -5.58 -9.89 -12.53
CA LEU A 71 -6.85 -9.27 -12.87
C LEU A 71 -7.93 -10.32 -12.69
N VAL A 72 -9.00 -10.03 -11.98
CA VAL A 72 -10.03 -10.99 -11.59
C VAL A 72 -11.40 -10.45 -11.93
N ASN A 73 -12.25 -11.30 -12.49
CA ASN A 73 -13.69 -11.10 -12.59
C ASN A 73 -14.43 -12.07 -11.68
N LEU A 74 -15.43 -11.58 -10.99
CA LEU A 74 -16.36 -12.38 -10.22
C LEU A 74 -17.61 -12.71 -11.05
N HIS A 75 -18.43 -13.64 -10.57
CA HIS A 75 -19.73 -13.94 -11.18
C HIS A 75 -20.77 -12.83 -10.97
N GLY A 76 -20.47 -11.82 -10.16
CA GLY A 76 -21.32 -10.66 -9.87
C GLY A 76 -20.70 -9.73 -8.86
N HIS A 77 -21.40 -8.61 -8.56
CA HIS A 77 -20.90 -7.53 -7.73
C HIS A 77 -21.64 -7.38 -6.38
N SER A 78 -22.54 -8.35 -6.06
CA SER A 78 -23.24 -8.34 -4.78
C SER A 78 -22.30 -8.59 -3.61
N ARG A 79 -22.65 -8.11 -2.42
CA ARG A 79 -21.86 -8.33 -1.21
C ARG A 79 -21.68 -9.80 -0.87
N ASP A 80 -22.65 -10.64 -1.21
CA ASP A 80 -22.57 -12.09 -1.01
C ASP A 80 -21.44 -12.76 -1.79
N LEU A 81 -20.93 -12.11 -2.84
CA LEU A 81 -19.78 -12.56 -3.62
C LEU A 81 -18.50 -11.80 -3.26
N THR A 82 -18.59 -10.48 -3.05
CA THR A 82 -17.41 -9.64 -2.81
C THR A 82 -16.85 -9.80 -1.40
N ASP A 83 -17.70 -9.87 -0.36
CA ASP A 83 -17.23 -9.96 1.02
C ASP A 83 -16.49 -11.28 1.31
N PRO A 84 -17.01 -12.47 0.90
CA PRO A 84 -16.24 -13.70 1.04
C PRO A 84 -14.96 -13.73 0.20
N PHE A 85 -14.96 -13.10 -0.98
CA PHE A 85 -13.77 -12.98 -1.81
C PHE A 85 -12.68 -12.17 -1.12
N GLU A 86 -13.01 -10.98 -0.63
CA GLU A 86 -12.06 -10.12 0.08
C GLU A 86 -11.57 -10.76 1.39
N ALA A 87 -12.44 -11.46 2.12
CA ALA A 87 -12.06 -12.23 3.31
C ALA A 87 -11.06 -13.37 2.97
N ALA A 88 -11.28 -14.06 1.84
CA ALA A 88 -10.32 -15.06 1.36
C ALA A 88 -8.97 -14.43 1.04
N LEU A 89 -8.93 -13.32 0.30
CA LEU A 89 -7.70 -12.61 -0.02
C LEU A 89 -6.93 -12.17 1.23
N GLN A 90 -7.64 -11.64 2.22
CA GLN A 90 -7.04 -11.21 3.48
C GLN A 90 -6.37 -12.36 4.25
N SER A 91 -6.86 -13.59 4.10
CA SER A 91 -6.29 -14.78 4.72
C SER A 91 -5.04 -15.31 4.00
N TRP A 92 -4.72 -14.83 2.79
CA TRP A 92 -3.60 -15.33 2.00
C TRP A 92 -2.35 -14.48 2.19
N PRO A 93 -1.29 -15.00 2.82
CA PRO A 93 -0.10 -14.20 3.15
C PRO A 93 0.66 -13.69 1.92
N ASN A 94 0.47 -14.30 0.76
CA ASN A 94 1.11 -13.90 -0.49
C ASN A 94 0.36 -12.79 -1.23
N VAL A 95 -0.88 -12.48 -0.84
CA VAL A 95 -1.63 -11.33 -1.34
C VAL A 95 -1.27 -10.13 -0.51
N ILE A 96 -0.51 -9.20 -1.08
CA ILE A 96 0.00 -8.04 -0.35
C ILE A 96 -0.79 -6.76 -0.63
N GLU A 97 -1.59 -6.77 -1.69
CA GLU A 97 -2.43 -5.64 -2.09
C GLU A 97 -3.57 -6.10 -2.98
N TRP A 98 -4.74 -5.51 -2.83
CA TRP A 98 -5.84 -5.64 -3.78
C TRP A 98 -6.67 -4.37 -3.81
N CYS A 99 -7.28 -4.11 -4.96
CA CYS A 99 -8.24 -3.03 -5.13
C CYS A 99 -9.36 -3.45 -6.09
N ARG A 100 -10.53 -2.86 -5.91
CA ARG A 100 -11.63 -2.97 -6.87
C ARG A 100 -11.36 -2.04 -8.03
N LEU A 101 -11.76 -2.45 -9.21
CA LEU A 101 -11.62 -1.70 -10.44
C LEU A 101 -12.99 -1.33 -11.00
N GLU A 102 -13.04 -0.24 -11.73
CA GLU A 102 -14.12 0.08 -12.64
C GLU A 102 -13.68 -0.29 -14.05
N GLY A 103 -14.51 -1.04 -14.79
CA GLY A 103 -14.23 -1.41 -16.18
C GLY A 103 -14.39 -2.91 -16.45
N HIS A 104 -13.52 -3.46 -17.28
CA HIS A 104 -13.61 -4.85 -17.74
C HIS A 104 -13.28 -5.87 -16.63
N TRP A 105 -12.44 -5.51 -15.68
CA TRP A 105 -12.01 -6.33 -14.57
C TRP A 105 -12.55 -5.78 -13.26
N ASP A 106 -12.93 -6.68 -12.33
CA ASP A 106 -13.50 -6.28 -11.04
C ASP A 106 -12.44 -6.00 -9.99
N TYR A 107 -11.30 -6.73 -10.03
CA TYR A 107 -10.22 -6.60 -9.07
C TYR A 107 -8.85 -6.68 -9.72
N LEU A 108 -7.92 -5.91 -9.15
CA LEU A 108 -6.48 -6.08 -9.33
C LEU A 108 -5.90 -6.56 -8.00
N LEU A 109 -5.18 -7.68 -8.04
CA LEU A 109 -4.46 -8.23 -6.90
C LEU A 109 -2.97 -8.17 -7.17
N LYS A 110 -2.16 -8.00 -6.12
CA LYS A 110 -0.71 -8.08 -6.17
C LYS A 110 -0.22 -9.21 -5.29
N PHE A 111 0.38 -10.21 -5.90
CA PHE A 111 1.00 -11.34 -5.23
C PHE A 111 2.50 -11.13 -5.13
N LEU A 112 3.06 -11.57 -4.02
CA LEU A 112 4.50 -11.66 -3.81
C LEU A 112 4.83 -13.10 -3.45
N VAL A 113 5.67 -13.74 -4.27
CA VAL A 113 5.93 -15.18 -4.21
C VAL A 113 7.43 -15.48 -4.33
N THR A 114 7.84 -16.65 -3.87
CA THR A 114 9.22 -17.11 -3.96
C THR A 114 9.62 -17.45 -5.39
N ASP A 115 8.69 -18.06 -6.14
CA ASP A 115 8.92 -18.52 -7.49
C ASP A 115 7.62 -18.59 -8.33
N THR A 116 7.75 -18.97 -9.59
CA THR A 116 6.60 -19.08 -10.50
C THR A 116 5.67 -20.25 -10.15
N VAL A 117 6.20 -21.34 -9.60
CA VAL A 117 5.40 -22.51 -9.21
C VAL A 117 4.45 -22.16 -8.08
N GLN A 118 4.92 -21.39 -7.09
CA GLN A 118 4.03 -20.84 -6.05
C GLN A 118 2.97 -19.92 -6.65
N GLY A 119 3.35 -19.10 -7.63
CA GLY A 119 2.42 -18.22 -8.35
C GLY A 119 1.32 -18.97 -9.10
N ASP A 120 1.65 -20.11 -9.72
CA ASP A 120 0.70 -20.97 -10.43
C ASP A 120 -0.26 -21.65 -9.44
N ARG A 121 0.24 -22.18 -8.32
CA ARG A 121 -0.60 -22.76 -7.25
C ARG A 121 -1.60 -21.74 -6.69
N LEU A 122 -1.17 -20.49 -6.52
CA LEU A 122 -2.07 -19.42 -6.08
C LEU A 122 -3.08 -19.03 -7.15
N HIS A 123 -2.73 -19.14 -8.42
CA HIS A 123 -3.67 -18.97 -9.52
C HIS A 123 -4.78 -20.03 -9.50
N ASP A 124 -4.40 -21.29 -9.37
CA ASP A 124 -5.35 -22.41 -9.28
C ASP A 124 -6.25 -22.27 -8.04
N LYS A 125 -5.65 -21.90 -6.90
CA LYS A 125 -6.40 -21.62 -5.67
C LYS A 125 -7.40 -20.47 -5.86
N LEU A 126 -7.02 -19.42 -6.61
CA LEU A 126 -7.90 -18.29 -6.92
C LEU A 126 -9.08 -18.74 -7.80
N LEU A 127 -8.83 -19.51 -8.84
CA LEU A 127 -9.86 -20.04 -9.73
C LEU A 127 -10.79 -21.06 -9.05
N ALA A 128 -10.33 -21.70 -7.97
CA ALA A 128 -11.16 -22.63 -7.19
C ALA A 128 -12.17 -21.93 -6.28
N LEU A 129 -12.08 -20.61 -6.10
CA LEU A 129 -13.09 -19.84 -5.36
C LEU A 129 -14.38 -19.75 -6.19
N SER A 130 -15.50 -20.19 -5.62
CA SER A 130 -16.80 -20.26 -6.32
C SER A 130 -17.31 -18.93 -6.85
N MET A 131 -16.87 -17.81 -6.26
CA MET A 131 -17.24 -16.47 -6.70
C MET A 131 -16.40 -15.98 -7.88
N VAL A 132 -15.26 -16.62 -8.18
CA VAL A 132 -14.36 -16.20 -9.27
C VAL A 132 -14.83 -16.76 -10.60
N LYS A 133 -15.08 -15.88 -11.56
CA LYS A 133 -15.45 -16.19 -12.94
C LYS A 133 -14.23 -16.44 -13.82
N SER A 134 -13.23 -15.56 -13.70
CA SER A 134 -12.00 -15.63 -14.48
C SER A 134 -10.88 -14.87 -13.82
N ALA A 135 -9.64 -15.26 -14.10
CA ALA A 135 -8.46 -14.54 -13.66
C ALA A 135 -7.38 -14.55 -14.74
N GLN A 136 -6.69 -13.41 -14.88
CA GLN A 136 -5.52 -13.27 -15.77
C GLN A 136 -4.30 -12.90 -14.93
N GLY A 137 -3.19 -13.59 -15.15
CA GLY A 137 -1.90 -13.28 -14.51
C GLY A 137 -1.04 -12.37 -15.36
N LEU A 138 -0.43 -11.37 -14.73
CA LEU A 138 0.57 -10.50 -15.33
C LEU A 138 1.83 -10.62 -14.47
N ARG A 139 2.86 -11.29 -14.99
CA ARG A 139 4.14 -11.41 -14.30
C ARG A 139 4.96 -10.15 -14.52
N VAL A 140 5.47 -9.57 -13.44
CA VAL A 140 6.39 -8.44 -13.49
C VAL A 140 7.77 -8.95 -13.88
N LEU A 141 8.38 -8.34 -14.91
CA LEU A 141 9.67 -8.77 -15.45
C LEU A 141 10.84 -8.15 -14.71
N ASP A 142 10.65 -6.91 -14.20
CA ASP A 142 11.68 -6.14 -13.50
C ASP A 142 11.23 -5.81 -12.06
N LYS A 143 12.19 -5.38 -11.21
CA LYS A 143 11.85 -4.84 -9.88
C LYS A 143 10.88 -3.67 -10.02
N PRO A 144 9.70 -3.71 -9.36
CA PRO A 144 8.77 -2.58 -9.38
C PRO A 144 9.46 -1.30 -8.89
N ARG A 145 9.24 -0.21 -9.61
CA ARG A 145 9.77 1.11 -9.24
C ARG A 145 8.65 1.91 -8.60
N THR A 146 8.88 2.33 -7.36
CA THR A 146 7.94 3.21 -6.64
C THR A 146 8.58 4.57 -6.41
N LYS A 147 7.75 5.60 -6.40
CA LYS A 147 8.15 6.93 -5.97
C LYS A 147 7.43 7.26 -4.67
N PRO A 148 8.04 8.10 -3.81
CA PRO A 148 7.34 8.61 -2.64
C PRO A 148 6.08 9.39 -3.03
N LEU A 149 5.14 9.52 -2.10
CA LEU A 149 3.94 10.35 -2.31
C LEU A 149 4.33 11.78 -2.70
N PRO A 150 3.76 12.36 -3.76
CA PRO A 150 4.01 13.74 -4.16
C PRO A 150 3.30 14.69 -3.17
N LEU A 151 4.05 15.21 -2.22
CA LEU A 151 3.54 16.19 -1.23
C LEU A 151 3.75 17.63 -1.67
N ASP A 152 4.58 17.86 -2.71
CA ASP A 152 4.90 19.16 -3.24
C ASP A 152 3.65 19.85 -3.82
N GLY A 153 3.43 21.10 -3.43
CA GLY A 153 2.25 21.87 -3.86
C GLY A 153 0.97 21.64 -3.01
N LEU A 154 0.97 20.68 -2.09
CA LEU A 154 -0.09 20.54 -1.10
C LEU A 154 0.11 21.60 0.02
N GLY A 155 -0.98 22.16 0.56
CA GLY A 155 -0.90 23.20 1.59
C GLY A 155 -0.69 24.62 1.04
N SER A 156 -0.88 24.83 -0.27
CA SER A 156 -0.80 26.14 -0.92
C SER A 156 -2.20 26.78 -1.06
N THR A 157 -2.88 26.99 0.06
CA THR A 157 -4.08 27.87 0.08
C THR A 157 -4.26 28.44 1.48
#